data_0b221c1289151180db241bb6c4ce51a3
#
_entry.id   0b221c1289151180db241bb6c4ce51a3
#
_cell.length_a   1.000
_cell.length_b   1.000
_cell.length_c   1.000
_cell.angle_alpha   90.00
_cell.angle_beta   90.00
_cell.angle_gamma   90.00
#
_symmetry.space_group_name_H-M   'P 1'
#
loop_
_entity.id
_entity.type
_entity.pdbx_description
1 polymer ?
#
loop_
_entity_poly.entity_id
_entity_poly.type
_entity_poly.pdbx_seq_one_letter_code
_entity_poly.pdbx_strand_id
1 'polypeptide(L)'
;MRLVVDDDLDPPADRIVATIRQMGTDGRAVSPATVSDQLMRRPANGPTTAVLAALRDATTRRVCPEAARDLGAAVVARSLRRRIESAGHAMQSAAYAENETDLVPMVAHIAASVAECGHRLALLRGEAGE
;
A
#
# COMPACT_ATOMS: atom_id res chain seq x y z
N MET A 1 5.04 -1.61 -14.21
CA MET A 1 5.14 -2.10 -12.81
C MET A 1 4.72 -0.99 -11.87
N ARG A 2 3.85 -1.29 -10.92
CA ARG A 2 3.44 -0.32 -9.88
C ARG A 2 4.47 -0.34 -8.76
N LEU A 3 5.07 0.80 -8.44
CA LEU A 3 6.07 0.92 -7.38
C LEU A 3 5.45 1.06 -5.98
N VAL A 4 4.27 1.66 -5.90
CA VAL A 4 3.45 1.70 -4.70
C VAL A 4 2.18 0.90 -4.97
N VAL A 5 1.93 -0.14 -4.18
CA VAL A 5 0.73 -0.97 -4.27
C VAL A 5 -0.23 -0.64 -3.13
N ASP A 6 -1.48 -1.10 -3.24
CA ASP A 6 -2.51 -0.73 -2.27
C ASP A 6 -2.18 -1.22 -0.85
N ASP A 7 -1.53 -2.39 -0.74
CA ASP A 7 -1.08 -2.96 0.54
C ASP A 7 0.05 -2.17 1.23
N ASP A 8 0.68 -1.23 0.53
CA ASP A 8 1.69 -0.34 1.12
C ASP A 8 1.05 0.81 1.91
N LEU A 9 -0.23 1.04 1.68
CA LEU A 9 -0.98 2.16 2.25
C LEU A 9 -1.79 1.72 3.47
N ASP A 10 -1.79 2.57 4.49
CA ASP A 10 -2.64 2.37 5.65
C ASP A 10 -4.07 2.86 5.36
N PRO A 11 -5.12 2.23 5.95
CA PRO A 11 -6.47 2.77 5.90
C PRO A 11 -6.52 4.21 6.49
N PRO A 12 -7.30 5.12 5.91
CA PRO A 12 -8.21 4.96 4.78
C PRO A 12 -7.57 5.29 3.41
N ALA A 13 -6.28 5.59 3.36
CA ALA A 13 -5.59 6.01 2.13
C ALA A 13 -5.57 4.91 1.06
N ASP A 14 -5.43 3.65 1.46
CA ASP A 14 -5.49 2.48 0.59
C ASP A 14 -6.76 2.48 -0.28
N ARG A 15 -7.88 2.75 0.35
CA ARG A 15 -9.18 2.77 -0.29
C ARG A 15 -9.37 3.94 -1.24
N ILE A 16 -8.87 5.11 -0.88
CA ILE A 16 -8.90 6.31 -1.73
C ILE A 16 -8.08 6.06 -3.00
N VAL A 17 -6.87 5.56 -2.85
CA VAL A 17 -5.97 5.29 -3.98
C VAL A 17 -6.51 4.17 -4.87
N ALA A 18 -7.04 3.09 -4.29
CA ALA A 18 -7.67 2.01 -5.05
C ALA A 18 -8.86 2.53 -5.89
N THR A 19 -9.68 3.40 -5.32
CA THR A 19 -10.80 4.04 -6.02
C THR A 19 -10.33 4.92 -7.18
N ILE A 20 -9.31 5.76 -6.97
CA ILE A 20 -8.71 6.60 -8.01
C ILE A 20 -8.17 5.75 -9.17
N ARG A 21 -7.46 4.67 -8.86
CA ARG A 21 -6.92 3.74 -9.86
C ARG A 21 -8.02 3.06 -10.66
N GLN A 22 -9.07 2.62 -10.00
CA GLN A 22 -10.21 2.00 -10.67
C GLN A 22 -10.91 2.98 -11.62
N MET A 23 -11.15 4.21 -11.17
CA MET A 23 -11.75 5.26 -12.00
C MET A 23 -10.87 5.57 -13.22
N GLY A 24 -9.55 5.62 -13.05
CA GLY A 24 -8.61 5.81 -14.15
C GLY A 24 -8.65 4.66 -15.16
N THR A 25 -8.73 3.42 -14.69
CA THR A 25 -8.87 2.23 -15.55
C THR A 25 -10.19 2.25 -16.32
N ASP A 26 -11.27 2.72 -15.71
CA ASP A 26 -12.60 2.83 -16.33
C ASP A 26 -12.72 4.05 -17.26
N GLY A 27 -11.66 4.83 -17.42
CA GLY A 27 -11.65 6.05 -18.24
C GLY A 27 -12.50 7.18 -17.69
N ARG A 28 -12.82 7.16 -16.39
CA ARG A 28 -13.63 8.19 -15.72
C ARG A 28 -12.78 9.37 -15.28
N ALA A 29 -13.36 10.56 -15.31
CA ALA A 29 -12.70 11.74 -14.79
C ALA A 29 -12.42 11.61 -13.29
N VAL A 30 -11.17 11.90 -12.89
CA VAL A 30 -10.72 11.85 -11.50
C VAL A 30 -10.62 13.27 -10.96
N SER A 31 -11.47 13.59 -10.00
CA SER A 31 -11.46 14.85 -9.24
C SER A 31 -11.86 14.56 -7.80
N PRO A 32 -11.59 15.46 -6.85
CA PRO A 32 -12.03 15.27 -5.46
C PRO A 32 -13.53 14.97 -5.35
N ALA A 33 -14.36 15.67 -6.12
CA ALA A 33 -15.82 15.48 -6.13
C ALA A 33 -16.23 14.11 -6.67
N THR A 34 -15.64 13.66 -7.80
CA THR A 34 -15.97 12.36 -8.40
C THR A 34 -15.46 11.20 -7.58
N VAL A 35 -14.31 11.33 -6.95
CA VAL A 35 -13.77 10.32 -6.00
C VAL A 35 -14.65 10.21 -4.77
N SER A 36 -15.06 11.34 -4.19
CA SER A 36 -15.99 11.38 -3.06
C SER A 36 -17.31 10.69 -3.39
N ASP A 37 -17.92 11.02 -4.53
CA ASP A 37 -19.16 10.38 -5.01
C ASP A 37 -19.00 8.86 -5.16
N GLN A 38 -17.91 8.42 -5.76
CA GLN A 38 -17.63 6.99 -5.95
C GLN A 38 -17.43 6.25 -4.62
N LEU A 39 -16.74 6.87 -3.65
CA LEU A 39 -16.55 6.31 -2.32
C LEU A 39 -17.87 6.16 -1.56
N MET A 40 -18.79 7.10 -1.73
CA MET A 40 -20.10 7.06 -1.10
C MET A 40 -21.05 6.02 -1.73
N ARG A 41 -20.90 5.73 -3.03
CA ARG A 41 -21.72 4.73 -3.74
C ARG A 41 -21.38 3.29 -3.38
N ARG A 42 -20.17 3.01 -2.90
CA ARG A 42 -19.77 1.67 -2.49
C ARG A 42 -20.11 1.47 -1.03
N PRO A 43 -20.98 0.49 -0.68
CA PRO A 43 -21.18 0.10 0.71
C PRO A 43 -19.84 -0.38 1.26
N ALA A 44 -19.27 0.40 2.14
CA ALA A 44 -17.97 0.11 2.70
C ALA A 44 -18.11 -0.51 4.08
N ASN A 45 -17.34 -1.55 4.30
CA ASN A 45 -17.02 -2.03 5.63
C ASN A 45 -16.09 -1.00 6.30
N GLY A 46 -16.66 0.01 6.95
CA GLY A 46 -15.88 1.00 7.68
C GLY A 46 -16.49 2.40 7.69
N PRO A 47 -16.01 3.29 8.56
CA PRO A 47 -16.56 4.63 8.71
C PRO A 47 -16.26 5.49 7.48
N THR A 48 -17.29 5.74 6.68
CA THR A 48 -17.24 6.62 5.49
C THR A 48 -16.72 8.02 5.85
N THR A 49 -17.02 8.50 7.05
CA THR A 49 -16.58 9.79 7.58
C THR A 49 -15.04 9.90 7.61
N ALA A 50 -14.33 8.86 8.05
CA ALA A 50 -12.86 8.85 8.09
C ALA A 50 -12.25 8.94 6.69
N VAL A 51 -12.83 8.23 5.72
CA VAL A 51 -12.38 8.24 4.32
C VAL A 51 -12.57 9.61 3.69
N LEU A 52 -13.74 10.23 3.89
CA LEU A 52 -14.03 11.57 3.37
C LEU A 52 -13.17 12.65 4.03
N ALA A 53 -12.92 12.54 5.34
CA ALA A 53 -12.01 13.44 6.05
C ALA A 53 -10.58 13.33 5.53
N ALA A 54 -10.08 12.12 5.29
CA ALA A 54 -8.76 11.89 4.72
C ALA A 54 -8.65 12.43 3.29
N LEU A 55 -9.68 12.26 2.47
CA LEU A 55 -9.73 12.81 1.11
C LEU A 55 -9.68 14.34 1.14
N ARG A 56 -10.45 14.96 2.01
CA ARG A 56 -10.46 16.43 2.19
C ARG A 56 -9.08 16.93 2.61
N ASP A 57 -8.45 16.30 3.59
CA ASP A 57 -7.11 16.65 4.06
C ASP A 57 -6.06 16.51 2.94
N ALA A 58 -6.11 15.42 2.18
CA ALA A 58 -5.23 15.18 1.04
C ALA A 58 -5.39 16.25 -0.06
N THR A 59 -6.62 16.71 -0.33
CA THR A 59 -6.89 17.72 -1.37
C THR A 59 -6.52 19.14 -0.95
N THR A 60 -6.41 19.40 0.33
CA THR A 60 -5.95 20.71 0.86
C THR A 60 -4.44 20.84 0.92
N ARG A 61 -3.72 19.72 0.92
CA ARG A 61 -2.26 19.72 0.91
C ARG A 61 -1.73 19.88 -0.51
N ARG A 62 -0.96 20.94 -0.72
CA ARG A 62 -0.22 21.11 -1.96
C ARG A 62 1.05 20.27 -1.90
N VAL A 63 1.14 19.28 -2.77
CA VAL A 63 2.34 18.45 -2.92
C VAL A 63 2.94 18.74 -4.29
N CYS A 64 4.23 19.07 -4.32
CA CYS A 64 4.96 19.21 -5.58
C CYS A 64 5.06 17.84 -6.25
N PRO A 65 4.81 17.74 -7.57
CA PRO A 65 4.98 16.48 -8.31
C PRO A 65 6.36 15.85 -8.14
N GLU A 66 7.39 16.68 -7.99
CA GLU A 66 8.77 16.25 -7.79
C GLU A 66 8.95 15.49 -6.46
N ALA A 67 8.15 15.83 -5.44
CA ALA A 67 8.18 15.14 -4.15
C ALA A 67 7.42 13.81 -4.17
N ALA A 68 6.66 13.49 -5.21
CA ALA A 68 5.83 12.29 -5.26
C ALA A 68 6.67 11.01 -5.16
N ARG A 69 7.84 11.01 -5.77
CA ARG A 69 8.76 9.86 -5.73
C ARG A 69 9.32 9.64 -4.32
N ASP A 70 9.74 10.70 -3.64
CA ASP A 70 10.26 10.63 -2.28
C ASP A 70 9.18 10.23 -1.28
N LEU A 71 7.97 10.73 -1.45
CA LEU A 71 6.81 10.33 -0.66
C LEU A 71 6.45 8.86 -0.90
N GLY A 72 6.47 8.41 -2.15
CA GLY A 72 6.29 7.01 -2.51
C GLY A 72 7.35 6.11 -1.85
N ALA A 73 8.61 6.53 -1.86
CA ALA A 73 9.70 5.82 -1.18
C ALA A 73 9.47 5.74 0.33
N ALA A 74 9.01 6.83 0.97
CA ALA A 74 8.71 6.83 2.40
C ALA A 74 7.55 5.88 2.76
N VAL A 75 6.51 5.83 1.93
CA VAL A 75 5.38 4.90 2.09
C VAL A 75 5.84 3.45 1.98
N VAL A 76 6.61 3.12 0.95
CA VAL A 76 7.11 1.75 0.73
C VAL A 76 8.12 1.35 1.81
N ALA A 77 8.97 2.26 2.29
CA ALA A 77 9.89 2.00 3.40
C ALA A 77 9.13 1.65 4.69
N ARG A 78 8.05 2.37 4.98
CA ARG A 78 7.18 2.06 6.13
C ARG A 78 6.49 0.70 5.96
N SER A 79 5.97 0.42 4.77
CA SER A 79 5.38 -0.88 4.43
C SER A 79 6.38 -2.02 4.60
N LEU A 80 7.62 -1.85 4.16
CA LEU A 80 8.68 -2.85 4.33
C LEU A 80 8.91 -3.19 5.81
N ARG A 81 9.02 -2.18 6.68
CA ARG A 81 9.19 -2.40 8.12
C ARG A 81 8.02 -3.16 8.72
N ARG A 82 6.80 -2.79 8.38
CA ARG A 82 5.56 -3.45 8.83
C ARG A 82 5.49 -4.90 8.36
N ARG A 83 5.89 -5.18 7.10
CA ARG A 83 5.95 -6.54 6.55
C ARG A 83 6.96 -7.42 7.30
N ILE A 84 8.14 -6.87 7.62
CA ILE A 84 9.17 -7.59 8.39
C ILE A 84 8.67 -7.88 9.81
N GLU A 85 8.03 -6.93 10.47
CA GLU A 85 7.47 -7.12 11.81
C GLU A 85 6.38 -8.21 11.79
N SER A 86 5.43 -8.11 10.87
CA SER A 86 4.36 -9.11 10.70
C SER A 86 4.91 -10.49 10.36
N ALA A 87 5.91 -10.55 9.49
CA ALA A 87 6.60 -11.79 9.12
C ALA A 87 7.32 -12.42 10.32
N GLY A 88 7.97 -11.60 11.15
CA GLY A 88 8.61 -12.07 12.39
C GLY A 88 7.62 -12.73 13.34
N HIS A 89 6.47 -12.11 13.56
CA HIS A 89 5.40 -12.68 14.37
C HIS A 89 4.83 -13.97 13.77
N ALA A 90 4.60 -14.00 12.46
CA ALA A 90 4.09 -15.18 11.76
C ALA A 90 5.08 -16.37 11.84
N MET A 91 6.37 -16.11 11.61
CA MET A 91 7.41 -17.13 11.72
C MET A 91 7.55 -17.65 13.14
N GLN A 92 7.48 -16.78 14.13
CA GLN A 92 7.54 -17.16 15.54
C GLN A 92 6.35 -18.06 15.92
N SER A 93 5.13 -17.70 15.52
CA SER A 93 3.94 -18.53 15.76
C SER A 93 4.03 -19.88 15.05
N ALA A 94 4.45 -19.89 13.79
CA ALA A 94 4.57 -21.10 13.00
C ALA A 94 5.60 -22.09 13.57
N ALA A 95 6.69 -21.60 14.12
CA ALA A 95 7.73 -22.43 14.74
C ALA A 95 7.19 -23.35 15.85
N TYR A 96 6.08 -22.97 16.49
CA TYR A 96 5.44 -23.73 17.55
C TYR A 96 4.19 -24.53 17.12
N ALA A 97 3.56 -24.14 16.02
CA ALA A 97 2.23 -24.64 15.65
C ALA A 97 2.19 -25.45 14.35
N GLU A 98 3.13 -25.21 13.42
CA GLU A 98 3.10 -25.80 12.09
C GLU A 98 3.97 -27.03 11.95
N ASN A 99 3.64 -27.88 10.97
CA ASN A 99 4.45 -29.02 10.62
C ASN A 99 5.77 -28.58 9.94
N GLU A 100 6.84 -29.32 10.17
CA GLU A 100 8.16 -29.04 9.57
C GLU A 100 8.11 -28.91 8.04
N THR A 101 7.26 -29.71 7.38
CA THR A 101 7.08 -29.68 5.93
C THR A 101 6.51 -28.38 5.40
N ASP A 102 5.77 -27.63 6.23
CA ASP A 102 5.12 -26.38 5.85
C ASP A 102 5.96 -25.16 6.20
N LEU A 103 6.91 -25.30 7.12
CA LEU A 103 7.76 -24.19 7.60
C LEU A 103 8.66 -23.62 6.50
N VAL A 104 9.36 -24.46 5.76
CA VAL A 104 10.31 -24.01 4.72
C VAL A 104 9.61 -23.29 3.57
N PRO A 105 8.51 -23.83 2.99
CA PRO A 105 7.74 -23.10 1.99
C PRO A 105 7.19 -21.76 2.49
N MET A 106 6.74 -21.72 3.73
CA MET A 106 6.22 -20.49 4.35
C MET A 106 7.31 -19.41 4.46
N VAL A 107 8.48 -19.77 4.97
CA VAL A 107 9.62 -18.84 5.08
C VAL A 107 10.06 -18.34 3.70
N ALA A 108 10.11 -19.22 2.70
CA ALA A 108 10.44 -18.85 1.33
C ALA A 108 9.42 -17.82 0.75
N HIS A 109 8.15 -18.04 0.99
CA HIS A 109 7.09 -17.11 0.57
C HIS A 109 7.22 -15.73 1.23
N ILE A 110 7.45 -15.71 2.53
CA ILE A 110 7.68 -14.47 3.30
C ILE A 110 8.91 -13.73 2.78
N ALA A 111 10.02 -14.44 2.57
CA ALA A 111 11.26 -13.86 2.08
C ALA A 111 11.08 -13.23 0.69
N ALA A 112 10.34 -13.89 -0.21
CA ALA A 112 10.02 -13.37 -1.53
C ALA A 112 9.20 -12.08 -1.46
N SER A 113 8.19 -12.02 -0.59
CA SER A 113 7.36 -10.84 -0.38
C SER A 113 8.15 -9.64 0.15
N VAL A 114 9.04 -9.87 1.10
CA VAL A 114 9.92 -8.83 1.67
C VAL A 114 10.92 -8.35 0.61
N ALA A 115 11.52 -9.27 -0.14
CA ALA A 115 12.48 -8.95 -1.20
C ALA A 115 11.84 -8.11 -2.32
N GLU A 116 10.63 -8.43 -2.74
CA GLU A 116 9.89 -7.65 -3.73
C GLU A 116 9.62 -6.22 -3.25
N CYS A 117 9.18 -6.07 -2.01
CA CYS A 117 8.97 -4.76 -1.40
C CYS A 117 10.27 -3.94 -1.34
N GLY A 118 11.38 -4.57 -0.96
CA GLY A 118 12.71 -3.98 -0.97
C GLY A 118 13.17 -3.54 -2.35
N HIS A 119 12.92 -4.35 -3.36
CA HIS A 119 13.24 -4.01 -4.76
C HIS A 119 12.46 -2.77 -5.24
N ARG A 120 11.16 -2.69 -4.95
CA ARG A 120 10.35 -1.51 -5.28
C ARG A 120 10.86 -0.25 -4.58
N LEU A 121 11.30 -0.37 -3.33
CA LEU A 121 11.91 0.73 -2.58
C LEU A 121 13.20 1.22 -3.24
N ALA A 122 14.07 0.30 -3.64
CA ALA A 122 15.31 0.62 -4.35
C ALA A 122 15.05 1.34 -5.68
N LEU A 123 14.05 0.89 -6.44
CA LEU A 123 13.61 1.57 -7.67
C LEU A 123 13.13 3.01 -7.41
N LEU A 124 12.35 3.22 -6.34
CA LEU A 124 11.87 4.55 -5.96
C LEU A 124 13.01 5.48 -5.54
N ARG A 125 14.04 4.96 -4.91
CA ARG A 125 15.23 5.72 -4.51
C ARG A 125 16.24 5.95 -5.64
N GLY A 126 16.08 5.25 -6.77
CA GLY A 126 17.03 5.29 -7.87
C GLY A 126 18.29 4.45 -7.61
N GLU A 127 18.27 3.55 -6.65
CA GLU A 127 19.38 2.68 -6.26
C GLU A 127 19.45 1.39 -7.10
N ALA A 128 18.38 1.04 -7.80
CA ALA A 128 18.27 -0.18 -8.60
C ALA A 128 18.55 0.09 -10.09
N GLY A 129 19.65 0.70 -10.40
CA GLY A 129 19.96 1.15 -11.77
C GLY A 129 21.42 1.01 -12.20
N GLU A 130 22.21 0.29 -11.43
CA GLU A 130 23.58 -0.04 -11.83
C GLU A 130 23.81 -1.53 -11.89
#